data_26aec216ac2048e578c66d38c28ca71a
#
_entry.id   26aec216ac2048e578c66d38c28ca71a
#
_cell.length_a   1.000
_cell.length_b   1.000
_cell.length_c   1.000
_cell.angle_alpha   90.00
_cell.angle_beta   90.00
_cell.angle_gamma   90.00
#
_symmetry.space_group_name_H-M   'P 1'
#
loop_
_entity.id
_entity.type
_entity.pdbx_description
1 polymer ?
#
loop_
_entity_poly.entity_id
_entity_poly.type
_entity_poly.pdbx_seq_one_letter_code
_entity_poly.pdbx_strand_id
1 'polypeptide(L)'
;MKNILVIEDDPDIGNLIRKSLDSAHYTTSVFESGEEGLKFYKSNHPDLVILDLSLPDIDGMDICRNIRKSDESTPVFILSARTEEIDRIMGLELGADDYITKPFSVRELKTRVDVFFRRWDKKIGIKPNVGQAGEILRGALKIDSIRRRVTLNENIINISRKEFDILQLLAGSPGKVFSREMILESVWGVEWDGFERMIDSHIKRIRSKLEKNSAQPEWIETIWGIGYRFTDNYENIVVPD
;
A
#
# COMPACT_ATOMS: atom_id res chain seq x y z
N MET A 1 -15.63 14.49 0.58
CA MET A 1 -14.69 14.75 1.68
C MET A 1 -14.10 13.41 2.05
N LYS A 2 -12.82 13.28 2.35
CA LYS A 2 -12.19 11.98 2.69
C LYS A 2 -12.32 11.72 4.17
N ASN A 3 -12.71 10.49 4.53
CA ASN A 3 -12.90 10.06 5.90
C ASN A 3 -11.66 9.32 6.40
N ILE A 4 -11.07 9.78 7.51
CA ILE A 4 -9.86 9.21 8.10
C ILE A 4 -10.22 8.65 9.47
N LEU A 5 -9.88 7.39 9.70
CA LEU A 5 -9.95 6.76 11.02
C LEU A 5 -8.57 6.84 11.66
N VAL A 6 -8.50 7.33 12.89
CA VAL A 6 -7.31 7.32 13.74
C VAL A 6 -7.58 6.42 14.93
N ILE A 7 -6.69 5.47 15.20
CA ILE A 7 -6.72 4.61 16.38
C ILE A 7 -5.41 4.87 17.12
N GLU A 8 -5.50 5.60 18.23
CA GLU A 8 -4.36 6.10 19.01
C GLU A 8 -4.80 6.23 20.46
N ASP A 9 -4.12 5.54 21.39
CA ASP A 9 -4.48 5.48 22.80
C ASP A 9 -4.15 6.75 23.58
N ASP A 10 -3.21 7.56 23.10
CA ASP A 10 -2.92 8.86 23.68
C ASP A 10 -3.92 9.91 23.15
N PRO A 11 -4.84 10.44 24.02
CA PRO A 11 -5.85 11.40 23.59
C PRO A 11 -5.26 12.73 23.12
N ASP A 12 -4.09 13.13 23.61
CA ASP A 12 -3.45 14.37 23.20
C ASP A 12 -2.89 14.22 21.77
N ILE A 13 -2.24 13.10 21.48
CA ILE A 13 -1.76 12.77 20.14
C ILE A 13 -2.94 12.64 19.17
N GLY A 14 -3.97 11.86 19.53
CA GLY A 14 -5.16 11.68 18.72
C GLY A 14 -5.87 13.00 18.38
N ASN A 15 -6.05 13.89 19.39
CA ASN A 15 -6.63 15.22 19.19
C ASN A 15 -5.76 16.14 18.33
N LEU A 16 -4.45 16.06 18.46
CA LEU A 16 -3.51 16.85 17.68
C LEU A 16 -3.54 16.44 16.20
N ILE A 17 -3.59 15.12 15.94
CA ILE A 17 -3.76 14.56 14.59
C ILE A 17 -5.09 15.02 13.99
N ARG A 18 -6.20 14.87 14.75
CA ARG A 18 -7.53 15.28 14.30
C ARG A 18 -7.57 16.76 13.91
N LYS A 19 -7.10 17.66 14.77
CA LYS A 19 -7.07 19.10 14.48
C LYS A 19 -6.28 19.42 13.22
N SER A 20 -5.17 18.75 13.01
CA SER A 20 -4.32 18.97 11.84
C SER A 20 -4.97 18.49 10.55
N LEU A 21 -5.63 17.31 10.57
CA LEU A 21 -6.27 16.73 9.40
C LEU A 21 -7.59 17.44 9.06
N ASP A 22 -8.42 17.76 10.06
CA ASP A 22 -9.68 18.48 9.84
C ASP A 22 -9.41 19.87 9.23
N SER A 23 -8.32 20.54 9.61
CA SER A 23 -7.91 21.82 8.99
C SER A 23 -7.54 21.69 7.50
N ALA A 24 -7.30 20.49 7.02
CA ALA A 24 -6.97 20.15 5.64
C ALA A 24 -8.16 19.61 4.82
N HIS A 25 -9.39 19.80 5.32
CA HIS A 25 -10.64 19.36 4.68
C HIS A 25 -10.86 17.83 4.67
N TYR A 26 -10.27 17.11 5.63
CA TYR A 26 -10.61 15.72 5.94
C TYR A 26 -11.69 15.67 7.03
N THR A 27 -12.34 14.51 7.16
CA THR A 27 -13.20 14.21 8.32
C THR A 27 -12.51 13.13 9.13
N THR A 28 -12.13 13.45 10.38
CA THR A 28 -11.31 12.56 11.21
C THR A 28 -12.11 12.01 12.38
N SER A 29 -12.21 10.69 12.46
CA SER A 29 -12.75 9.97 13.62
C SER A 29 -11.60 9.38 14.42
N VAL A 30 -11.55 9.65 15.74
CA VAL A 30 -10.47 9.20 16.64
C VAL A 30 -11.04 8.25 17.67
N PHE A 31 -10.36 7.12 17.88
CA PHE A 31 -10.67 6.12 18.90
C PHE A 31 -9.42 5.79 19.69
N GLU A 32 -9.56 5.73 21.02
CA GLU A 32 -8.48 5.38 21.94
C GLU A 32 -8.35 3.86 22.13
N SER A 33 -9.40 3.11 21.78
CA SER A 33 -9.49 1.65 21.85
C SER A 33 -9.38 1.04 20.45
N GLY A 34 -8.55 0.03 20.32
CA GLY A 34 -8.39 -0.74 19.09
C GLY A 34 -9.67 -1.48 18.70
N GLU A 35 -10.40 -2.04 19.69
CA GLU A 35 -11.66 -2.74 19.45
C GLU A 35 -12.75 -1.80 18.92
N GLU A 36 -12.89 -0.61 19.50
CA GLU A 36 -13.85 0.40 19.06
C GLU A 36 -13.50 0.92 17.66
N GLY A 37 -12.22 1.20 17.43
CA GLY A 37 -11.71 1.62 16.12
C GLY A 37 -11.98 0.57 15.05
N LEU A 38 -11.75 -0.72 15.35
CA LEU A 38 -12.01 -1.81 14.40
C LEU A 38 -13.51 -1.99 14.13
N LYS A 39 -14.36 -1.80 15.15
CA LYS A 39 -15.81 -1.81 14.99
C LYS A 39 -16.28 -0.65 14.10
N PHE A 40 -15.76 0.55 14.33
CA PHE A 40 -16.04 1.72 13.50
C PHE A 40 -15.61 1.49 12.05
N TYR A 41 -14.39 0.96 11.84
CA TYR A 41 -13.89 0.61 10.53
C TYR A 41 -14.84 -0.27 9.72
N LYS A 42 -15.35 -1.35 10.34
CA LYS A 42 -16.27 -2.29 9.67
C LYS A 42 -17.59 -1.66 9.27
N SER A 43 -18.05 -0.64 9.98
CA SER A 43 -19.35 0.01 9.74
C SER A 43 -19.25 1.21 8.79
N ASN A 44 -18.11 1.88 8.72
CA ASN A 44 -17.97 3.18 8.06
C ASN A 44 -17.03 3.21 6.86
N HIS A 45 -16.21 2.18 6.64
CA HIS A 45 -15.30 2.04 5.51
C HIS A 45 -14.49 3.34 5.23
N PRO A 46 -13.60 3.78 6.13
CA PRO A 46 -12.83 5.00 5.96
C PRO A 46 -11.90 4.94 4.75
N ASP A 47 -11.58 6.12 4.19
CA ASP A 47 -10.66 6.25 3.05
C ASP A 47 -9.19 6.02 3.45
N LEU A 48 -8.84 6.13 4.75
CA LEU A 48 -7.51 5.90 5.33
C LEU A 48 -7.66 5.51 6.79
N VAL A 49 -6.83 4.59 7.25
CA VAL A 49 -6.64 4.27 8.67
C VAL A 49 -5.26 4.70 9.09
N ILE A 50 -5.16 5.46 10.18
CA ILE A 50 -3.93 5.77 10.90
C ILE A 50 -3.99 4.98 12.20
N LEU A 51 -3.01 4.12 12.45
CA LEU A 51 -3.07 3.09 13.46
C LEU A 51 -1.80 3.08 14.33
N ASP A 52 -1.97 3.33 15.62
CA ASP A 52 -0.90 2.98 16.58
C ASP A 52 -0.82 1.47 16.78
N LEU A 53 0.40 0.98 16.93
CA LEU A 53 0.63 -0.44 17.27
C LEU A 53 0.54 -0.71 18.76
N SER A 54 0.77 0.29 19.61
CA SER A 54 0.90 0.15 21.05
C SER A 54 -0.41 0.47 21.78
N LEU A 55 -1.49 -0.19 21.38
CA LEU A 55 -2.81 0.00 22.00
C LEU A 55 -2.95 -0.88 23.25
N PRO A 56 -3.77 -0.45 24.26
CA PRO A 56 -3.87 -1.16 25.53
C PRO A 56 -4.73 -2.43 25.50
N ASP A 57 -5.62 -2.56 24.51
CA ASP A 57 -6.63 -3.61 24.43
C ASP A 57 -6.34 -4.67 23.37
N ILE A 58 -5.83 -4.30 22.22
CA ILE A 58 -5.51 -5.20 21.11
C ILE A 58 -4.23 -4.76 20.39
N ASP A 59 -3.37 -5.70 20.03
CA ASP A 59 -2.17 -5.39 19.24
C ASP A 59 -2.56 -4.76 17.90
N GLY A 60 -2.03 -3.57 17.60
CA GLY A 60 -2.30 -2.86 16.34
C GLY A 60 -1.91 -3.69 15.11
N MET A 61 -0.93 -4.59 15.22
CA MET A 61 -0.61 -5.54 14.15
C MET A 61 -1.78 -6.48 13.84
N ASP A 62 -2.53 -6.91 14.85
CA ASP A 62 -3.72 -7.75 14.66
C ASP A 62 -4.87 -6.95 14.05
N ILE A 63 -5.01 -5.67 14.37
CA ILE A 63 -5.95 -4.76 13.69
C ILE A 63 -5.59 -4.66 12.21
N CYS A 64 -4.32 -4.41 11.88
CA CYS A 64 -3.86 -4.34 10.50
C CYS A 64 -4.17 -5.64 9.73
N ARG A 65 -3.89 -6.81 10.33
CA ARG A 65 -4.23 -8.12 9.75
C ARG A 65 -5.74 -8.27 9.52
N ASN A 66 -6.57 -7.85 10.48
CA ASN A 66 -8.02 -7.92 10.35
C ASN A 66 -8.55 -7.04 9.22
N ILE A 67 -8.03 -5.82 9.09
CA ILE A 67 -8.37 -4.93 7.98
C ILE A 67 -8.00 -5.61 6.66
N ARG A 68 -6.79 -6.13 6.52
CA ARG A 68 -6.31 -6.78 5.30
C ARG A 68 -7.06 -8.06 4.92
N LYS A 69 -7.55 -8.81 5.89
CA LYS A 69 -8.41 -9.98 5.63
C LYS A 69 -9.77 -9.61 5.04
N SER A 70 -10.32 -8.46 5.42
CA SER A 70 -11.63 -7.97 4.96
C SER A 70 -11.53 -7.08 3.74
N ASP A 71 -10.49 -6.24 3.66
CA ASP A 71 -10.28 -5.28 2.58
C ASP A 71 -8.78 -4.99 2.40
N GLU A 72 -8.22 -5.43 1.30
CA GLU A 72 -6.85 -5.13 0.93
C GLU A 72 -6.69 -3.70 0.37
N SER A 73 -7.78 -3.03 0.04
CA SER A 73 -7.75 -1.75 -0.67
C SER A 73 -7.69 -0.53 0.26
N THR A 74 -8.21 -0.60 1.48
CA THR A 74 -8.15 0.52 2.43
C THR A 74 -6.70 0.78 2.85
N PRO A 75 -6.15 1.98 2.66
CA PRO A 75 -4.79 2.29 3.09
C PRO A 75 -4.67 2.32 4.60
N VAL A 76 -3.55 1.82 5.10
CA VAL A 76 -3.19 1.81 6.53
C VAL A 76 -1.83 2.44 6.71
N PHE A 77 -1.78 3.52 7.49
CA PHE A 77 -0.55 4.15 7.96
C PHE A 77 -0.32 3.74 9.41
N ILE A 78 0.81 3.13 9.69
CA ILE A 78 1.19 2.73 11.04
C ILE A 78 1.94 3.88 11.72
N LEU A 79 1.55 4.18 12.97
CA LEU A 79 2.32 4.99 13.90
C LEU A 79 2.94 4.05 14.94
N SER A 80 4.23 4.18 15.25
CA SER A 80 4.82 3.29 16.24
C SER A 80 6.08 3.88 16.88
N ALA A 81 6.25 3.62 18.18
CA ALA A 81 7.49 3.86 18.90
C ALA A 81 8.57 2.79 18.63
N ARG A 82 8.20 1.69 17.94
CA ARG A 82 9.13 0.64 17.56
C ARG A 82 10.00 1.14 16.40
N THR A 83 11.28 1.32 16.67
CA THR A 83 12.25 1.90 15.74
C THR A 83 13.11 0.88 15.02
N GLU A 84 13.06 -0.39 15.45
CA GLU A 84 13.87 -1.43 14.85
C GLU A 84 13.43 -1.73 13.43
N GLU A 85 14.40 -1.95 12.54
CA GLU A 85 14.15 -2.24 11.13
C GLU A 85 13.20 -3.44 10.96
N ILE A 86 13.33 -4.44 11.85
CA ILE A 86 12.51 -5.65 11.81
C ILE A 86 11.03 -5.36 12.08
N ASP A 87 10.71 -4.47 13.03
CA ASP A 87 9.33 -4.10 13.34
C ASP A 87 8.66 -3.35 12.19
N ARG A 88 9.42 -2.47 11.52
CA ARG A 88 8.96 -1.75 10.34
C ARG A 88 8.71 -2.70 9.17
N ILE A 89 9.63 -3.63 8.93
CA ILE A 89 9.47 -4.68 7.91
C ILE A 89 8.22 -5.50 8.21
N MET A 90 8.01 -5.93 9.46
CA MET A 90 6.83 -6.70 9.87
C MET A 90 5.53 -5.91 9.65
N GLY A 91 5.47 -4.63 10.05
CA GLY A 91 4.29 -3.78 9.80
C GLY A 91 3.95 -3.68 8.32
N LEU A 92 4.97 -3.50 7.49
CA LEU A 92 4.83 -3.43 6.04
C LEU A 92 4.53 -4.80 5.42
N GLU A 93 5.08 -5.90 5.95
CA GLU A 93 4.73 -7.28 5.56
C GLU A 93 3.27 -7.61 5.87
N LEU A 94 2.67 -6.99 6.88
CA LEU A 94 1.25 -7.12 7.16
C LEU A 94 0.34 -6.28 6.24
N GLY A 95 0.93 -5.48 5.36
CA GLY A 95 0.17 -4.74 4.38
C GLY A 95 -0.03 -3.25 4.67
N ALA A 96 0.69 -2.68 5.62
CA ALA A 96 0.69 -1.23 5.79
C ALA A 96 1.21 -0.53 4.53
N ASP A 97 0.63 0.63 4.23
CA ASP A 97 1.00 1.46 3.08
C ASP A 97 2.07 2.48 3.44
N ASP A 98 2.19 2.84 4.72
CA ASP A 98 3.24 3.70 5.26
C ASP A 98 3.52 3.33 6.72
N TYR A 99 4.72 3.69 7.22
CA TYR A 99 5.15 3.45 8.58
C TYR A 99 5.87 4.69 9.11
N ILE A 100 5.35 5.29 10.16
CA ILE A 100 5.83 6.54 10.74
C ILE A 100 6.28 6.26 12.17
N THR A 101 7.54 6.55 12.47
CA THR A 101 8.10 6.33 13.81
C THR A 101 7.78 7.47 14.76
N LYS A 102 7.39 7.13 15.98
CA LYS A 102 7.30 8.09 17.11
C LYS A 102 8.70 8.36 17.69
N PRO A 103 9.06 9.61 18.02
CA PRO A 103 8.25 10.82 17.88
C PRO A 103 8.21 11.32 16.43
N PHE A 104 7.05 11.76 15.96
CA PHE A 104 6.86 12.34 14.64
C PHE A 104 6.33 13.77 14.71
N SER A 105 6.55 14.51 13.63
CA SER A 105 5.90 15.80 13.46
C SER A 105 4.50 15.60 12.87
N VAL A 106 3.48 16.18 13.52
CA VAL A 106 2.11 16.17 12.97
C VAL A 106 2.05 16.81 11.58
N ARG A 107 2.93 17.78 11.31
CA ARG A 107 3.09 18.35 9.97
C ARG A 107 3.62 17.32 8.97
N GLU A 108 4.53 16.47 9.38
CA GLU A 108 5.02 15.37 8.56
C GLU A 108 3.91 14.39 8.24
N LEU A 109 3.18 13.89 9.26
CA LEU A 109 2.03 13.01 9.08
C LEU A 109 1.01 13.61 8.11
N LYS A 110 0.64 14.88 8.31
CA LYS A 110 -0.27 15.61 7.41
C LYS A 110 0.25 15.63 5.98
N THR A 111 1.54 15.97 5.81
CA THR A 111 2.17 16.00 4.47
C THR A 111 2.09 14.65 3.80
N ARG A 112 2.36 13.54 4.51
CA ARG A 112 2.25 12.17 3.99
C ARG A 112 0.81 11.84 3.57
N VAL A 113 -0.18 12.21 4.38
CA VAL A 113 -1.61 12.06 4.06
C VAL A 113 -2.00 12.88 2.82
N ASP A 114 -1.58 14.15 2.75
CA ASP A 114 -1.86 15.05 1.62
C ASP A 114 -1.23 14.52 0.32
N VAL A 115 0.02 14.08 0.37
CA VAL A 115 0.73 13.48 -0.77
C VAL A 115 0.04 12.20 -1.21
N PHE A 116 -0.37 11.37 -0.26
CA PHE A 116 -1.09 10.14 -0.55
C PHE A 116 -2.40 10.43 -1.30
N PHE A 117 -3.30 11.28 -0.77
CA PHE A 117 -4.57 11.59 -1.42
C PHE A 117 -4.41 12.37 -2.73
N ARG A 118 -3.47 13.31 -2.81
CA ARG A 118 -3.17 14.05 -4.05
C ARG A 118 -2.76 13.12 -5.20
N ARG A 119 -1.96 12.10 -4.90
CA ARG A 119 -1.57 11.08 -5.89
C ARG A 119 -2.74 10.19 -6.25
N TRP A 120 -3.55 9.87 -5.25
CA TRP A 120 -4.77 9.15 -5.43
C TRP A 120 -5.71 9.85 -6.42
N ASP A 121 -6.01 11.13 -6.19
CA ASP A 121 -6.92 11.91 -7.03
C ASP A 121 -6.32 12.17 -8.42
N LYS A 122 -5.00 12.39 -8.53
CA LYS A 122 -4.31 12.51 -9.82
C LYS A 122 -4.34 11.22 -10.64
N LYS A 123 -4.18 10.06 -10.00
CA LYS A 123 -4.25 8.76 -10.70
C LYS A 123 -5.66 8.44 -11.21
N ILE A 124 -6.70 8.93 -10.53
CA ILE A 124 -8.08 8.87 -11.03
C ILE A 124 -8.29 9.79 -12.24
N GLY A 125 -7.53 10.89 -12.35
CA GLY A 125 -7.64 11.92 -13.40
C GLY A 125 -6.67 11.77 -14.58
N ILE A 126 -5.70 10.89 -14.54
CA ILE A 126 -4.75 10.68 -15.64
C ILE A 126 -5.44 9.86 -16.74
N LYS A 127 -5.82 10.51 -17.82
CA LYS A 127 -6.00 9.83 -19.11
C LYS A 127 -4.63 9.25 -19.51
N PRO A 128 -4.43 7.94 -19.55
CA PRO A 128 -3.18 7.38 -20.03
C PRO A 128 -3.05 7.70 -21.52
N ASN A 129 -1.96 8.34 -21.88
CA ASN A 129 -1.61 8.61 -23.27
C ASN A 129 -0.89 7.37 -23.85
N VAL A 130 -1.59 6.23 -23.90
CA VAL A 130 -1.13 5.01 -24.59
C VAL A 130 -2.35 4.30 -25.17
N GLY A 131 -2.24 3.85 -26.42
CA GLY A 131 -3.30 3.32 -27.25
C GLY A 131 -4.24 2.33 -26.57
N GLN A 132 -5.56 2.60 -26.74
CA GLN A 132 -6.69 1.93 -26.08
C GLN A 132 -6.65 1.98 -24.56
N ALA A 133 -7.03 3.15 -24.03
CA ALA A 133 -7.57 3.46 -22.71
C ALA A 133 -7.29 2.47 -21.54
N GLY A 134 -6.11 2.58 -20.94
CA GLY A 134 -6.00 2.22 -19.51
C GLY A 134 -5.77 0.75 -19.17
N GLU A 135 -5.64 -0.14 -20.13
CA GLU A 135 -5.38 -1.56 -19.88
C GLU A 135 -3.97 -1.98 -20.28
N ILE A 136 -3.29 -2.72 -19.41
CA ILE A 136 -2.03 -3.41 -19.71
C ILE A 136 -2.36 -4.90 -19.81
N LEU A 137 -2.07 -5.49 -20.97
CA LEU A 137 -2.23 -6.91 -21.21
C LEU A 137 -0.83 -7.55 -21.30
N ARG A 138 -0.62 -8.62 -20.53
CA ARG A 138 0.63 -9.39 -20.51
C ARG A 138 0.27 -10.88 -20.43
N GLY A 139 0.14 -11.54 -21.57
CA GLY A 139 -0.37 -12.91 -21.59
C GLY A 139 -1.74 -13.00 -20.88
N ALA A 140 -1.82 -13.87 -19.88
CA ALA A 140 -3.03 -14.06 -19.06
C ALA A 140 -3.27 -12.95 -18.01
N LEU A 141 -2.29 -12.08 -17.78
CA LEU A 141 -2.39 -10.97 -16.81
C LEU A 141 -2.98 -9.74 -17.49
N LYS A 142 -4.04 -9.21 -16.90
CA LYS A 142 -4.66 -7.93 -17.30
C LYS A 142 -4.69 -6.96 -16.12
N ILE A 143 -4.23 -5.74 -16.35
CA ILE A 143 -4.21 -4.66 -15.37
C ILE A 143 -5.06 -3.50 -15.92
N ASP A 144 -6.21 -3.24 -15.30
CA ASP A 144 -7.08 -2.12 -15.60
C ASP A 144 -6.69 -0.92 -14.72
N SER A 145 -6.01 0.04 -15.31
CA SER A 145 -5.51 1.24 -14.61
C SER A 145 -6.64 2.17 -14.15
N ILE A 146 -7.78 2.15 -14.84
CA ILE A 146 -8.91 3.02 -14.53
C ILE A 146 -9.67 2.46 -13.33
N ARG A 147 -9.99 1.16 -13.36
CA ARG A 147 -10.70 0.48 -12.27
C ARG A 147 -9.76 0.00 -11.16
N ARG A 148 -8.43 0.12 -11.37
CA ARG A 148 -7.40 -0.41 -10.47
C ARG A 148 -7.63 -1.88 -10.15
N ARG A 149 -7.93 -2.66 -11.17
CA ARG A 149 -8.25 -4.09 -11.09
C ARG A 149 -7.16 -4.89 -11.79
N VAL A 150 -6.78 -5.99 -11.16
CA VAL A 150 -5.89 -6.99 -11.74
C VAL A 150 -6.68 -8.26 -11.93
N THR A 151 -6.56 -8.89 -13.10
CA THR A 151 -7.10 -10.23 -13.36
C THR A 151 -6.01 -11.12 -13.96
N LEU A 152 -6.04 -12.38 -13.57
CA LEU A 152 -5.17 -13.43 -14.08
C LEU A 152 -6.08 -14.60 -14.52
N ASN A 153 -6.02 -15.02 -15.78
CA ASN A 153 -6.99 -15.95 -16.37
C ASN A 153 -8.45 -15.54 -16.07
N GLU A 154 -8.78 -14.26 -16.28
CA GLU A 154 -10.10 -13.68 -16.00
C GLU A 154 -10.52 -13.67 -14.51
N ASN A 155 -9.80 -14.34 -13.63
CA ASN A 155 -10.03 -14.30 -12.19
C ASN A 155 -9.51 -13.02 -11.57
N ILE A 156 -10.33 -12.36 -10.75
CA ILE A 156 -9.93 -11.12 -10.06
C ILE A 156 -8.90 -11.47 -8.98
N ILE A 157 -7.76 -10.79 -9.03
CA ILE A 157 -6.73 -10.89 -8.00
C ILE A 157 -6.89 -9.72 -7.03
N ASN A 158 -7.11 -10.06 -5.76
CA ASN A 158 -7.13 -9.06 -4.70
C ASN A 158 -5.72 -8.54 -4.46
N ILE A 159 -5.54 -7.24 -4.66
CA ILE A 159 -4.23 -6.60 -4.59
C ILE A 159 -4.36 -5.25 -3.88
N SER A 160 -3.45 -4.98 -2.93
CA SER A 160 -3.45 -3.70 -2.24
C SER A 160 -3.07 -2.56 -3.18
N ARG A 161 -3.32 -1.33 -2.74
CA ARG A 161 -3.06 -0.14 -3.57
C ARG A 161 -1.60 0.00 -3.96
N LYS A 162 -0.69 -0.24 -3.03
CA LYS A 162 0.77 -0.16 -3.30
C LYS A 162 1.26 -1.31 -4.15
N GLU A 163 0.73 -2.51 -3.92
CA GLU A 163 1.00 -3.67 -4.76
C GLU A 163 0.54 -3.43 -6.21
N PHE A 164 -0.65 -2.84 -6.39
CA PHE A 164 -1.15 -2.45 -7.71
C PHE A 164 -0.21 -1.46 -8.40
N ASP A 165 0.22 -0.39 -7.67
CA ASP A 165 1.10 0.63 -8.22
C ASP A 165 2.46 0.07 -8.64
N ILE A 166 3.03 -0.84 -7.83
CA ILE A 166 4.28 -1.54 -8.16
C ILE A 166 4.08 -2.43 -9.39
N LEU A 167 3.02 -3.25 -9.39
CA LEU A 167 2.76 -4.14 -10.50
C LEU A 167 2.53 -3.37 -11.80
N GLN A 168 1.75 -2.29 -11.75
CA GLN A 168 1.52 -1.41 -12.90
C GLN A 168 2.80 -0.78 -13.43
N LEU A 169 3.70 -0.34 -12.53
CA LEU A 169 4.99 0.23 -12.89
C LEU A 169 5.86 -0.79 -13.62
N LEU A 170 6.00 -1.98 -13.04
CA LEU A 170 6.85 -3.03 -13.59
C LEU A 170 6.29 -3.59 -14.89
N ALA A 171 5.00 -3.97 -14.91
CA ALA A 171 4.33 -4.51 -16.09
C ALA A 171 4.16 -3.48 -17.21
N GLY A 172 4.19 -2.19 -16.89
CA GLY A 172 4.17 -1.11 -17.88
C GLY A 172 5.44 -1.02 -18.72
N SER A 173 6.54 -1.63 -18.27
CA SER A 173 7.84 -1.61 -18.94
C SER A 173 8.54 -2.97 -18.84
N PRO A 174 8.03 -4.03 -19.52
CA PRO A 174 8.63 -5.36 -19.49
C PRO A 174 10.10 -5.33 -19.89
N GLY A 175 10.92 -6.17 -19.30
CA GLY A 175 12.36 -6.25 -19.55
C GLY A 175 13.19 -5.15 -18.86
N LYS A 176 12.56 -4.02 -18.47
CA LYS A 176 13.26 -2.95 -17.76
C LYS A 176 13.50 -3.33 -16.30
N VAL A 177 14.77 -3.14 -15.88
CA VAL A 177 15.15 -3.32 -14.47
C VAL A 177 14.87 -2.02 -13.71
N PHE A 178 14.15 -2.14 -12.58
CA PHE A 178 13.92 -1.06 -11.65
C PHE A 178 14.67 -1.32 -10.36
N SER A 179 15.50 -0.38 -9.92
CA SER A 179 16.10 -0.45 -8.58
C SER A 179 15.01 -0.29 -7.51
N ARG A 180 15.30 -0.72 -6.28
CA ARG A 180 14.38 -0.51 -5.15
C ARG A 180 14.07 0.96 -4.95
N GLU A 181 15.08 1.80 -5.05
CA GLU A 181 14.97 3.26 -4.98
C GLU A 181 14.05 3.82 -6.09
N MET A 182 14.22 3.39 -7.35
CA MET A 182 13.36 3.80 -8.46
C MET A 182 11.89 3.41 -8.23
N ILE A 183 11.63 2.21 -7.70
CA ILE A 183 10.27 1.77 -7.36
C ILE A 183 9.71 2.65 -6.24
N LEU A 184 10.51 2.89 -5.20
CA LEU A 184 10.16 3.72 -4.06
C LEU A 184 9.77 5.14 -4.51
N GLU A 185 10.64 5.82 -5.24
CA GLU A 185 10.37 7.15 -5.77
C GLU A 185 9.12 7.20 -6.66
N SER A 186 8.95 6.21 -7.52
CA SER A 186 7.82 6.16 -8.45
C SER A 186 6.49 5.96 -7.72
N VAL A 187 6.47 5.15 -6.64
CA VAL A 187 5.24 4.72 -5.95
C VAL A 187 4.97 5.55 -4.70
N TRP A 188 6.00 5.98 -3.96
CA TRP A 188 5.87 6.80 -2.74
C TRP A 188 6.30 8.25 -2.96
N GLY A 189 7.27 8.51 -3.84
CA GLY A 189 7.78 9.84 -4.21
C GLY A 189 9.14 10.17 -3.64
N VAL A 190 9.76 11.21 -4.20
CA VAL A 190 11.14 11.63 -3.92
C VAL A 190 11.35 12.07 -2.45
N GLU A 191 10.32 12.62 -1.79
CA GLU A 191 10.41 13.11 -0.40
C GLU A 191 10.23 12.01 0.65
N TRP A 192 10.10 10.75 0.22
CA TRP A 192 9.88 9.65 1.13
C TRP A 192 11.22 8.99 1.51
N ASP A 193 11.56 9.03 2.80
CA ASP A 193 12.81 8.47 3.34
C ASP A 193 12.64 7.08 3.98
N GLY A 194 11.70 6.29 3.47
CA GLY A 194 11.46 4.93 3.94
C GLY A 194 12.49 3.93 3.44
N PHE A 195 12.48 2.73 4.06
CA PHE A 195 13.46 1.68 3.78
C PHE A 195 13.20 1.02 2.42
N GLU A 196 14.23 0.90 1.59
CA GLU A 196 14.19 0.19 0.31
C GLU A 196 13.72 -1.27 0.44
N ARG A 197 14.03 -1.94 1.56
CA ARG A 197 13.63 -3.32 1.85
C ARG A 197 12.11 -3.50 1.96
N MET A 198 11.35 -2.43 2.16
CA MET A 198 9.90 -2.45 2.09
C MET A 198 9.41 -2.95 0.73
N ILE A 199 10.13 -2.63 -0.33
CA ILE A 199 9.81 -3.10 -1.69
C ILE A 199 9.83 -4.62 -1.75
N ASP A 200 10.79 -5.27 -1.09
CA ASP A 200 10.92 -6.73 -1.08
C ASP A 200 9.66 -7.39 -0.48
N SER A 201 9.09 -6.80 0.57
CA SER A 201 7.85 -7.30 1.20
C SER A 201 6.63 -7.16 0.27
N HIS A 202 6.51 -6.03 -0.43
CA HIS A 202 5.44 -5.86 -1.42
C HIS A 202 5.61 -6.80 -2.61
N ILE A 203 6.83 -6.97 -3.13
CA ILE A 203 7.11 -7.93 -4.21
C ILE A 203 6.78 -9.37 -3.77
N LYS A 204 7.15 -9.77 -2.55
CA LYS A 204 6.81 -11.08 -1.99
C LYS A 204 5.30 -11.33 -2.01
N ARG A 205 4.49 -10.32 -1.61
CA ARG A 205 3.03 -10.44 -1.63
C ARG A 205 2.45 -10.45 -3.05
N ILE A 206 2.95 -9.62 -3.95
CA ILE A 206 2.53 -9.65 -5.36
C ILE A 206 2.80 -11.04 -5.93
N ARG A 207 3.99 -11.58 -5.70
CA ARG A 207 4.36 -12.94 -6.14
C ARG A 207 3.44 -14.01 -5.55
N SER A 208 3.10 -13.94 -4.28
CA SER A 208 2.19 -14.91 -3.66
C SER A 208 0.78 -14.93 -4.26
N LYS A 209 0.41 -13.89 -4.98
CA LYS A 209 -0.90 -13.73 -5.65
C LYS A 209 -0.86 -14.05 -7.15
N LEU A 210 0.29 -13.84 -7.80
CA LEU A 210 0.44 -13.98 -9.24
C LEU A 210 1.20 -15.25 -9.66
N GLU A 211 2.21 -15.64 -8.88
CA GLU A 211 3.12 -16.71 -9.25
C GLU A 211 2.59 -18.06 -8.82
N LYS A 212 2.75 -19.06 -9.68
CA LYS A 212 2.48 -20.45 -9.32
C LYS A 212 3.40 -20.95 -8.19
N ASN A 213 4.65 -20.48 -8.23
CA ASN A 213 5.67 -20.75 -7.21
C ASN A 213 6.45 -19.48 -6.91
N SER A 214 6.18 -18.85 -5.76
CA SER A 214 6.85 -17.62 -5.36
C SER A 214 8.38 -17.75 -5.18
N ALA A 215 8.89 -18.99 -5.01
CA ALA A 215 10.33 -19.25 -4.93
C ALA A 215 10.99 -19.32 -6.31
N GLN A 216 10.21 -19.54 -7.36
CA GLN A 216 10.65 -19.55 -8.75
C GLN A 216 9.72 -18.64 -9.57
N PRO A 217 9.84 -17.31 -9.38
CA PRO A 217 8.91 -16.36 -9.98
C PRO A 217 9.16 -16.24 -11.49
N GLU A 218 8.08 -16.26 -12.27
CA GLU A 218 8.08 -16.17 -13.73
C GLU A 218 7.64 -14.77 -14.21
N TRP A 219 6.78 -14.06 -13.45
CA TRP A 219 6.28 -12.72 -13.79
C TRP A 219 7.21 -11.60 -13.34
N ILE A 220 7.64 -11.65 -12.07
CA ILE A 220 8.50 -10.62 -11.47
C ILE A 220 9.81 -11.27 -11.06
N GLU A 221 10.85 -10.99 -11.78
CA GLU A 221 12.20 -11.52 -11.56
C GLU A 221 12.99 -10.66 -10.58
N THR A 222 13.86 -11.29 -9.77
CA THR A 222 14.85 -10.58 -8.96
C THR A 222 16.14 -10.45 -9.74
N ILE A 223 16.61 -9.22 -9.91
CA ILE A 223 17.94 -8.93 -10.43
C ILE A 223 18.85 -8.66 -9.24
N TRP A 224 19.62 -9.66 -8.88
CA TRP A 224 20.43 -9.67 -7.66
C TRP A 224 21.34 -8.44 -7.57
N GLY A 225 21.35 -7.78 -6.41
CA GLY A 225 22.13 -6.58 -6.15
C GLY A 225 21.58 -5.30 -6.78
N ILE A 226 20.49 -5.37 -7.60
CA ILE A 226 19.91 -4.20 -8.28
C ILE A 226 18.46 -3.98 -7.85
N GLY A 227 17.55 -4.91 -8.15
CA GLY A 227 16.13 -4.72 -7.89
C GLY A 227 15.25 -5.76 -8.60
N TYR A 228 14.23 -5.28 -9.30
CA TYR A 228 13.19 -6.13 -9.88
C TYR A 228 12.89 -5.78 -11.33
N ARG A 229 12.42 -6.77 -12.06
CA ARG A 229 12.03 -6.66 -13.46
C ARG A 229 10.76 -7.46 -13.71
N PHE A 230 9.82 -6.92 -14.47
CA PHE A 230 8.75 -7.71 -15.05
C PHE A 230 9.34 -8.43 -16.27
N THR A 231 9.07 -9.73 -16.40
CA THR A 231 9.59 -10.52 -17.53
C THR A 231 9.14 -9.95 -18.87
N ASP A 232 9.96 -10.05 -19.88
CA ASP A 232 9.60 -9.78 -21.28
C ASP A 232 9.06 -11.03 -22.01
N ASN A 233 9.23 -12.21 -21.40
CA ASN A 233 8.76 -13.50 -21.92
C ASN A 233 7.40 -13.94 -21.35
N TYR A 234 6.52 -12.98 -21.06
CA TYR A 234 5.23 -13.22 -20.37
C TYR A 234 4.20 -14.02 -21.23
N GLU A 235 4.38 -14.11 -22.55
CA GLU A 235 3.49 -14.85 -23.43
C GLU A 235 3.60 -16.38 -23.24
N ASN A 236 4.73 -16.85 -22.70
CA ASN A 236 5.01 -18.27 -22.49
C ASN A 236 4.71 -18.75 -21.06
N ILE A 237 4.21 -17.87 -20.19
CA ILE A 237 3.89 -18.23 -18.81
C ILE A 237 2.61 -19.04 -18.80
N VAL A 238 2.71 -20.29 -18.36
CA VAL A 238 1.56 -21.19 -18.18
C VAL A 238 0.93 -20.92 -16.81
N VAL A 239 -0.21 -20.28 -16.82
CA VAL A 239 -1.00 -20.08 -15.59
C VAL A 239 -1.94 -21.28 -15.43
N PRO A 240 -1.96 -21.93 -14.25
CA PRO A 240 -2.91 -23.02 -14.02
C PRO A 240 -4.35 -22.48 -13.97
N ASP A 241 -5.28 -23.35 -14.42
CA ASP A 241 -6.72 -23.13 -14.34
C ASP A 241 -7.21 -22.94 -12.89
#